data_2c8eac7fb45d82f100b024ff69f503a1
#
_entry.id   2c8eac7fb45d82f100b024ff69f503a1
#
_cell.length_a   1.000
_cell.length_b   1.000
_cell.length_c   1.000
_cell.angle_alpha   90.00
_cell.angle_beta   90.00
_cell.angle_gamma   90.00
#
_symmetry.space_group_name_H-M   'P 1'
#
loop_
_entity.id
_entity.type
_entity.pdbx_description
1 polymer ?
#
loop_
_entity_poly.entity_id
_entity_poly.type
_entity_poly.pdbx_seq_one_letter_code
_entity_poly.pdbx_strand_id
1 'polypeptide(L)'
;MKKNSLFILIAVIAIALVAWVGCTTEQEVKEPTEMDEMALINEVSAKWAGSAHADAASEAFNHWNEDDPAEVPVACAKCHSSSGFQDFVGDDGSAAGVVDAAGKIIDPITCATCHNDAADNLTSVTLPNGKEFTDLGNSAICMTCHSGMGSADAVDAAITSAGVGEDDVIEGQALLGVHYLAAASVQLGADGGMGYQYEGKSYVGTFKHADPVNSCTE
;
A
#
# COMPACT_ATOMS: atom_id res chain seq x y z
N MET A 1 -49.12 35.96 -42.51
CA MET A 1 -47.79 35.67 -41.88
C MET A 1 -47.79 35.49 -40.35
N LYS A 2 -48.88 35.70 -39.62
CA LYS A 2 -48.90 35.56 -38.11
C LYS A 2 -49.25 34.15 -37.58
N LYS A 3 -49.92 33.27 -38.38
CA LYS A 3 -50.31 31.92 -37.95
C LYS A 3 -49.16 30.92 -37.88
N ASN A 4 -48.20 31.00 -38.81
CA ASN A 4 -47.08 30.03 -38.84
C ASN A 4 -46.06 30.26 -37.72
N SER A 5 -45.93 31.51 -37.23
CA SER A 5 -45.01 31.82 -36.14
C SER A 5 -45.46 31.25 -34.79
N LEU A 6 -46.78 31.12 -34.58
CA LEU A 6 -47.33 30.55 -33.34
C LEU A 6 -47.13 29.00 -33.30
N PHE A 7 -47.27 28.32 -34.44
CA PHE A 7 -47.01 26.86 -34.51
C PHE A 7 -45.55 26.51 -34.32
N ILE A 8 -44.61 27.33 -34.82
CA ILE A 8 -43.18 27.13 -34.62
C ILE A 8 -42.81 27.34 -33.13
N LEU A 9 -43.40 28.33 -32.48
CA LEU A 9 -43.15 28.59 -31.04
C LEU A 9 -43.67 27.45 -30.17
N ILE A 10 -44.86 26.91 -30.45
CA ILE A 10 -45.43 25.78 -29.70
C ILE A 10 -44.60 24.50 -29.94
N ALA A 11 -44.12 24.25 -31.17
CA ALA A 11 -43.28 23.11 -31.47
C ALA A 11 -41.92 23.18 -30.74
N VAL A 12 -41.31 24.36 -30.67
CA VAL A 12 -40.01 24.57 -29.93
C VAL A 12 -40.19 24.38 -28.44
N ILE A 13 -41.29 24.85 -27.86
CA ILE A 13 -41.59 24.67 -26.42
C ILE A 13 -41.89 23.19 -26.12
N ALA A 14 -42.58 22.47 -27.00
CA ALA A 14 -42.83 21.03 -26.83
C ALA A 14 -41.55 20.20 -26.90
N ILE A 15 -40.61 20.54 -27.79
CA ILE A 15 -39.31 19.86 -27.89
C ILE A 15 -38.45 20.19 -26.67
N ALA A 16 -38.47 21.41 -26.15
CA ALA A 16 -37.75 21.78 -24.93
C ALA A 16 -38.27 21.07 -23.67
N LEU A 17 -39.59 20.84 -23.58
CA LEU A 17 -40.21 20.11 -22.48
C LEU A 17 -39.88 18.60 -22.51
N VAL A 18 -39.81 18.00 -23.71
CA VAL A 18 -39.40 16.59 -23.83
C VAL A 18 -37.93 16.38 -23.54
N ALA A 19 -37.06 17.35 -23.86
CA ALA A 19 -35.64 17.29 -23.52
C ALA A 19 -35.38 17.43 -22.01
N TRP A 20 -36.27 18.04 -21.25
CA TRP A 20 -36.14 18.21 -19.78
C TRP A 20 -36.61 16.98 -18.99
N VAL A 21 -37.44 16.12 -19.54
CA VAL A 21 -37.94 14.89 -18.89
C VAL A 21 -36.97 13.70 -19.10
N GLY A 22 -36.00 13.82 -20.01
CA GLY A 22 -35.12 12.73 -20.44
C GLY A 22 -33.80 12.55 -19.65
N CYS A 23 -33.51 13.35 -18.62
CA CYS A 23 -32.22 13.31 -17.95
C CYS A 23 -32.31 13.33 -16.43
N THR A 24 -33.22 12.62 -15.81
CA THR A 24 -33.16 12.26 -14.41
C THR A 24 -33.50 10.78 -14.24
N THR A 25 -32.65 9.90 -14.77
CA THR A 25 -32.45 8.63 -14.11
C THR A 25 -31.47 8.90 -12.96
N GLU A 26 -31.97 9.39 -11.83
CA GLU A 26 -31.33 9.13 -10.56
C GLU A 26 -31.27 7.60 -10.49
N GLN A 27 -30.08 7.02 -10.71
CA GLN A 27 -29.82 5.67 -10.24
C GLN A 27 -29.94 5.78 -8.72
N GLU A 28 -31.06 5.33 -8.20
CA GLU A 28 -31.25 5.10 -6.79
C GLU A 28 -30.13 4.14 -6.38
N VAL A 29 -29.05 4.68 -5.78
CA VAL A 29 -27.98 3.86 -5.19
C VAL A 29 -28.67 3.18 -4.02
N LYS A 30 -29.11 1.94 -4.27
CA LYS A 30 -29.72 1.11 -3.24
C LYS A 30 -28.65 0.89 -2.17
N GLU A 31 -28.88 1.39 -0.98
CA GLU A 31 -28.01 1.07 0.14
C GLU A 31 -27.95 -0.45 0.32
N PRO A 32 -26.75 -1.02 0.57
CA PRO A 32 -26.60 -2.44 0.76
C PRO A 32 -27.49 -2.90 1.93
N THR A 33 -28.08 -4.06 1.80
CA THR A 33 -28.82 -4.66 2.91
C THR A 33 -27.83 -5.34 3.89
N GLU A 34 -28.24 -5.56 5.13
CA GLU A 34 -27.42 -6.28 6.12
C GLU A 34 -26.94 -7.66 5.61
N MET A 35 -27.74 -8.32 4.79
CA MET A 35 -27.34 -9.60 4.13
C MET A 35 -26.27 -9.37 3.05
N ASP A 36 -26.31 -8.26 2.32
CA ASP A 36 -25.32 -7.94 1.29
C ASP A 36 -23.98 -7.59 1.96
N GLU A 37 -24.01 -6.88 3.10
CA GLU A 37 -22.84 -6.57 3.90
C GLU A 37 -22.19 -7.81 4.49
N MET A 38 -22.97 -8.72 5.06
CA MET A 38 -22.47 -9.98 5.60
C MET A 38 -21.86 -10.88 4.52
N ALA A 39 -22.45 -10.90 3.33
CA ALA A 39 -21.91 -11.65 2.20
C ALA A 39 -20.55 -11.08 1.76
N LEU A 40 -20.41 -9.75 1.71
CA LEU A 40 -19.16 -9.08 1.41
C LEU A 40 -18.09 -9.38 2.47
N ILE A 41 -18.43 -9.27 3.76
CA ILE A 41 -17.50 -9.55 4.86
C ILE A 41 -17.01 -11.00 4.76
N ASN A 42 -17.89 -11.97 4.50
CA ASN A 42 -17.52 -13.37 4.35
C ASN A 42 -16.58 -13.59 3.14
N GLU A 43 -16.85 -12.93 2.01
CA GLU A 43 -16.01 -13.02 0.82
C GLU A 43 -14.60 -12.46 1.09
N VAL A 44 -14.52 -11.27 1.69
CA VAL A 44 -13.23 -10.62 2.00
C VAL A 44 -12.46 -11.43 3.03
N SER A 45 -13.14 -11.93 4.07
CA SER A 45 -12.52 -12.78 5.09
C SER A 45 -11.96 -14.08 4.51
N ALA A 46 -12.67 -14.69 3.55
CA ALA A 46 -12.18 -15.89 2.87
C ALA A 46 -10.95 -15.60 2.00
N LYS A 47 -10.92 -14.46 1.31
CA LYS A 47 -9.75 -14.01 0.53
C LYS A 47 -8.54 -13.74 1.43
N TRP A 48 -8.76 -13.05 2.55
CA TRP A 48 -7.71 -12.79 3.53
C TRP A 48 -7.17 -14.11 4.11
N ALA A 49 -8.02 -15.03 4.53
CA ALA A 49 -7.62 -16.31 5.10
C ALA A 49 -6.79 -17.19 4.13
N GLY A 50 -6.95 -16.98 2.83
CA GLY A 50 -6.14 -17.63 1.78
C GLY A 50 -4.91 -16.84 1.34
N SER A 51 -4.62 -15.69 1.96
CA SER A 51 -3.51 -14.82 1.61
C SER A 51 -2.25 -15.10 2.44
N ALA A 52 -1.09 -14.64 1.95
CA ALA A 52 0.16 -14.69 2.70
C ALA A 52 0.11 -13.87 4.02
N HIS A 53 -0.74 -12.87 4.12
CA HIS A 53 -0.91 -12.09 5.34
C HIS A 53 -1.51 -12.91 6.50
N ALA A 54 -2.32 -13.92 6.20
CA ALA A 54 -2.92 -14.80 7.20
C ALA A 54 -2.11 -16.07 7.48
N ASP A 55 -1.06 -16.33 6.71
CA ASP A 55 -0.25 -17.55 6.81
C ASP A 55 0.73 -17.49 7.98
N ALA A 56 0.23 -17.75 9.18
CA ALA A 56 1.04 -17.81 10.41
C ALA A 56 2.14 -18.90 10.38
N ALA A 57 2.09 -19.83 9.42
CA ALA A 57 3.10 -20.87 9.26
C ALA A 57 4.25 -20.45 8.32
N SER A 58 4.10 -19.30 7.63
CA SER A 58 5.18 -18.78 6.79
C SER A 58 6.37 -18.31 7.63
N GLU A 59 7.57 -18.37 7.05
CA GLU A 59 8.80 -17.90 7.69
C GLU A 59 8.70 -16.43 8.15
N ALA A 60 7.91 -15.63 7.47
CA ALA A 60 7.69 -14.23 7.84
C ALA A 60 7.03 -14.04 9.21
N PHE A 61 6.27 -15.04 9.69
CA PHE A 61 5.51 -14.94 10.94
C PHE A 61 5.89 -16.01 11.97
N ASN A 62 6.59 -17.08 11.58
CA ASN A 62 7.01 -18.13 12.51
C ASN A 62 8.50 -18.06 12.91
N HIS A 63 9.26 -17.17 12.31
CA HIS A 63 10.72 -17.05 12.47
C HIS A 63 11.16 -16.98 13.94
N TRP A 64 10.38 -16.33 14.79
CA TRP A 64 10.72 -16.09 16.21
C TRP A 64 10.00 -17.05 17.17
N ASN A 65 9.28 -18.06 16.68
CA ASN A 65 8.47 -18.93 17.54
C ASN A 65 9.30 -19.79 18.52
N GLU A 66 10.55 -20.05 18.17
CA GLU A 66 11.50 -20.84 18.99
C GLU A 66 12.46 -19.96 19.80
N ASP A 67 12.33 -18.63 19.74
CA ASP A 67 13.16 -17.69 20.49
C ASP A 67 12.77 -17.65 21.98
N ASP A 68 13.64 -17.11 22.83
CA ASP A 68 13.38 -16.91 24.26
C ASP A 68 13.79 -15.47 24.68
N PRO A 69 12.84 -14.55 24.87
CA PRO A 69 11.38 -14.73 24.73
C PRO A 69 10.92 -14.91 23.28
N ALA A 70 9.85 -15.69 23.09
CA ALA A 70 9.20 -15.90 21.80
C ALA A 70 8.36 -14.66 21.45
N GLU A 71 8.95 -13.69 20.79
CA GLU A 71 8.35 -12.42 20.39
C GLU A 71 9.01 -11.87 19.12
N VAL A 72 8.28 -11.08 18.33
CA VAL A 72 8.84 -10.40 17.17
C VAL A 72 9.59 -9.17 17.64
N PRO A 73 10.92 -9.08 17.43
CA PRO A 73 11.72 -7.96 17.91
C PRO A 73 11.20 -6.61 17.42
N VAL A 74 11.34 -5.57 18.22
CA VAL A 74 10.92 -4.18 17.93
C VAL A 74 11.30 -3.75 16.50
N ALA A 75 12.52 -4.03 16.06
CA ALA A 75 13.01 -3.68 14.73
C ALA A 75 12.26 -4.38 13.56
N CYS A 76 11.58 -5.49 13.85
CA CYS A 76 10.88 -6.34 12.88
C CYS A 76 9.36 -6.22 12.99
N ALA A 77 8.86 -5.88 14.18
CA ALA A 77 7.45 -5.98 14.55
C ALA A 77 6.52 -5.12 13.69
N LYS A 78 6.98 -3.96 13.22
CA LYS A 78 6.19 -3.09 12.30
C LYS A 78 5.61 -3.85 11.11
N CYS A 79 6.36 -4.81 10.56
CA CYS A 79 6.00 -5.51 9.32
C CYS A 79 5.60 -6.97 9.56
N HIS A 80 6.01 -7.56 10.69
CA HIS A 80 5.88 -8.98 10.95
C HIS A 80 4.91 -9.32 12.07
N SER A 81 4.15 -8.33 12.58
CA SER A 81 3.03 -8.58 13.50
C SER A 81 1.98 -7.48 13.42
N SER A 82 0.71 -7.83 13.62
CA SER A 82 -0.39 -6.86 13.75
C SER A 82 -0.16 -5.88 14.88
N SER A 83 0.21 -6.40 16.06
CA SER A 83 0.45 -5.55 17.24
C SER A 83 1.60 -4.56 17.02
N GLY A 84 2.67 -4.96 16.33
CA GLY A 84 3.78 -4.05 16.03
C GLY A 84 3.42 -2.99 14.97
N PHE A 85 2.53 -3.29 14.02
CA PHE A 85 2.04 -2.26 13.10
C PHE A 85 1.10 -1.27 13.81
N GLN A 86 0.20 -1.76 14.67
CA GLN A 86 -0.71 -0.92 15.47
C GLN A 86 0.08 0.01 16.40
N ASP A 87 1.13 -0.47 17.05
CA ASP A 87 2.08 0.33 17.80
C ASP A 87 2.74 1.38 16.89
N PHE A 88 3.28 0.99 15.73
CA PHE A 88 3.90 1.93 14.79
C PHE A 88 2.97 3.06 14.34
N VAL A 89 1.68 2.80 14.12
CA VAL A 89 0.73 3.85 13.73
C VAL A 89 0.14 4.60 14.93
N GLY A 90 0.39 4.16 16.16
CA GLY A 90 -0.09 4.75 17.40
C GLY A 90 -1.54 4.37 17.76
N ASP A 91 -2.08 3.29 17.19
CA ASP A 91 -3.42 2.78 17.47
C ASP A 91 -3.57 2.26 18.91
N ASP A 92 -2.48 1.82 19.52
CA ASP A 92 -2.40 1.40 20.92
C ASP A 92 -2.28 2.56 21.92
N GLY A 93 -2.20 3.80 21.43
CA GLY A 93 -2.06 5.01 22.22
C GLY A 93 -0.61 5.46 22.45
N SER A 94 0.38 4.76 21.88
CA SER A 94 1.79 5.15 21.87
C SER A 94 2.07 6.26 20.83
N ALA A 95 3.32 6.67 20.68
CA ALA A 95 3.73 7.69 19.72
C ALA A 95 3.79 7.09 18.30
N ALA A 96 3.01 7.62 17.37
CA ALA A 96 3.06 7.20 15.97
C ALA A 96 4.47 7.39 15.35
N GLY A 97 4.85 6.48 14.45
CA GLY A 97 6.13 6.46 13.75
C GLY A 97 7.23 5.68 14.44
N VAL A 98 6.95 5.10 15.60
CA VAL A 98 7.90 4.32 16.40
C VAL A 98 7.23 3.01 16.82
N VAL A 99 7.97 1.91 16.80
CA VAL A 99 7.59 0.68 17.49
C VAL A 99 8.33 0.68 18.82
N ASP A 100 7.63 0.71 19.93
CA ASP A 100 8.23 0.77 21.28
C ASP A 100 8.13 -0.57 22.05
N ALA A 101 7.36 -1.53 21.55
CA ALA A 101 7.22 -2.85 22.13
C ALA A 101 7.45 -3.98 21.13
N ALA A 102 7.89 -5.13 21.60
CA ALA A 102 7.99 -6.34 20.77
C ALA A 102 6.60 -6.84 20.34
N GLY A 103 6.49 -7.33 19.10
CA GLY A 103 5.26 -7.85 18.56
C GLY A 103 4.96 -9.27 19.02
N LYS A 104 3.69 -9.66 18.94
CA LYS A 104 3.25 -11.01 19.29
C LYS A 104 3.49 -11.99 18.15
N ILE A 105 4.07 -13.16 18.44
CA ILE A 105 4.36 -14.21 17.44
C ILE A 105 3.13 -14.89 16.86
N ILE A 106 1.96 -14.80 17.53
CA ILE A 106 0.71 -15.45 17.11
C ILE A 106 -0.19 -14.53 16.28
N ASP A 107 0.32 -13.38 15.89
CA ASP A 107 -0.47 -12.28 15.37
C ASP A 107 0.03 -11.83 13.97
N PRO A 108 -0.22 -12.67 12.94
CA PRO A 108 0.13 -12.28 11.56
C PRO A 108 -0.63 -10.99 11.17
N ILE A 109 -0.59 -10.59 9.93
CA ILE A 109 -1.28 -9.37 9.49
C ILE A 109 -2.79 -9.61 9.45
N THR A 110 -3.50 -9.11 10.45
CA THR A 110 -4.96 -9.26 10.60
C THR A 110 -5.73 -8.12 9.95
N CYS A 111 -7.06 -8.22 9.93
CA CYS A 111 -7.91 -7.14 9.44
C CYS A 111 -7.66 -5.83 10.21
N ALA A 112 -7.50 -5.90 11.53
CA ALA A 112 -7.26 -4.75 12.40
C ALA A 112 -5.90 -4.08 12.17
N THR A 113 -4.95 -4.73 11.50
CA THR A 113 -3.68 -4.10 11.10
C THR A 113 -3.90 -2.94 10.15
N CYS A 114 -4.82 -3.10 9.18
CA CYS A 114 -5.11 -2.09 8.15
C CYS A 114 -6.39 -1.31 8.44
N HIS A 115 -7.34 -1.91 9.18
CA HIS A 115 -8.66 -1.34 9.49
C HIS A 115 -8.72 -0.88 10.94
N ASN A 116 -8.10 0.26 11.22
CA ASN A 116 -8.17 1.01 12.47
C ASN A 116 -8.05 2.50 12.19
N ASP A 117 -8.48 3.35 13.12
CA ASP A 117 -8.55 4.80 12.94
C ASP A 117 -7.18 5.44 12.68
N ALA A 118 -6.11 4.89 13.23
CA ALA A 118 -4.75 5.41 13.04
C ALA A 118 -4.22 5.05 11.64
N ALA A 119 -4.43 3.82 11.18
CA ALA A 119 -4.04 3.38 9.83
C ALA A 119 -4.82 4.11 8.75
N ASP A 120 -6.12 4.39 8.94
CA ASP A 120 -6.96 5.13 8.00
C ASP A 120 -6.47 6.57 7.76
N ASN A 121 -5.75 7.15 8.72
CA ASN A 121 -5.12 8.46 8.59
C ASN A 121 -3.73 8.44 7.96
N LEU A 122 -3.17 7.28 7.67
CA LEU A 122 -1.84 7.13 7.08
C LEU A 122 -1.89 7.42 5.58
N THR A 123 -1.32 8.54 5.14
CA THR A 123 -1.32 8.99 3.74
C THR A 123 0.08 9.17 3.15
N SER A 124 1.12 8.94 3.96
CA SER A 124 2.51 9.07 3.55
C SER A 124 3.35 7.89 4.04
N VAL A 125 4.50 7.71 3.42
CA VAL A 125 5.51 6.74 3.84
C VAL A 125 6.91 7.36 3.78
N THR A 126 7.74 7.10 4.79
CA THR A 126 9.17 7.38 4.74
C THR A 126 9.90 6.10 4.39
N LEU A 127 10.62 6.12 3.27
CA LEU A 127 11.42 5.00 2.80
C LEU A 127 12.69 4.81 3.66
N PRO A 128 13.33 3.63 3.65
CA PRO A 128 14.58 3.36 4.38
C PRO A 128 15.73 4.33 4.09
N ASN A 129 15.78 4.96 2.92
CA ASN A 129 16.75 6.02 2.59
C ASN A 129 16.34 7.42 3.11
N GLY A 130 15.28 7.52 3.90
CA GLY A 130 14.77 8.78 4.46
C GLY A 130 13.91 9.62 3.52
N LYS A 131 13.65 9.16 2.30
CA LYS A 131 12.80 9.87 1.35
C LYS A 131 11.33 9.70 1.71
N GLU A 132 10.59 10.79 1.78
CA GLU A 132 9.16 10.78 2.07
C GLU A 132 8.34 10.87 0.78
N PHE A 133 7.26 10.08 0.73
CA PHE A 133 6.22 10.14 -0.30
C PHE A 133 4.88 10.42 0.37
N THR A 134 4.15 11.41 -0.15
CA THR A 134 2.86 11.87 0.36
C THR A 134 1.75 11.59 -0.65
N ASP A 135 0.51 11.84 -0.26
CA ASP A 135 -0.68 11.71 -1.11
C ASP A 135 -0.88 10.29 -1.69
N LEU A 136 -0.45 9.28 -0.95
CA LEU A 136 -0.50 7.88 -1.36
C LEU A 136 -1.87 7.23 -1.14
N GLY A 137 -2.80 7.92 -0.46
CA GLY A 137 -4.07 7.34 -0.06
C GLY A 137 -3.84 6.02 0.71
N ASN A 138 -4.72 5.06 0.54
CA ASN A 138 -4.64 3.75 1.22
C ASN A 138 -3.38 2.94 0.85
N SER A 139 -2.68 3.27 -0.23
CA SER A 139 -1.40 2.64 -0.58
C SER A 139 -0.31 2.88 0.46
N ALA A 140 -0.42 3.96 1.26
CA ALA A 140 0.53 4.25 2.34
C ALA A 140 0.60 3.10 3.36
N ILE A 141 -0.53 2.49 3.72
CA ILE A 141 -0.60 1.34 4.62
C ILE A 141 0.24 0.18 4.08
N CYS A 142 0.03 -0.19 2.82
CA CYS A 142 0.77 -1.27 2.16
C CYS A 142 2.26 -0.95 2.07
N MET A 143 2.60 0.26 1.61
CA MET A 143 3.97 0.70 1.41
C MET A 143 4.77 0.80 2.72
N THR A 144 4.13 1.02 3.87
CA THR A 144 4.79 1.06 5.18
C THR A 144 5.55 -0.23 5.48
N CYS A 145 5.00 -1.39 5.13
CA CYS A 145 5.67 -2.69 5.27
C CYS A 145 6.41 -3.08 3.99
N HIS A 146 5.82 -2.83 2.81
CA HIS A 146 6.35 -3.29 1.53
C HIS A 146 7.40 -2.36 0.90
N SER A 147 7.91 -1.36 1.62
CA SER A 147 9.07 -0.55 1.20
C SER A 147 10.42 -1.20 1.48
N GLY A 148 10.45 -2.27 2.28
CA GLY A 148 11.68 -2.96 2.65
C GLY A 148 12.49 -2.25 3.74
N MET A 149 13.74 -2.68 3.92
CA MET A 149 14.68 -2.14 4.91
C MET A 149 16.04 -1.77 4.30
N GLY A 150 16.35 -2.23 3.08
CA GLY A 150 17.59 -1.93 2.37
C GLY A 150 17.39 -0.91 1.26
N SER A 151 18.39 -0.08 1.02
CA SER A 151 18.40 0.93 -0.03
C SER A 151 19.68 0.87 -0.88
N ALA A 152 19.76 1.68 -1.93
CA ALA A 152 20.98 1.88 -2.73
C ALA A 152 22.17 2.24 -1.85
N ASP A 153 21.97 3.04 -0.80
CA ASP A 153 23.03 3.42 0.16
C ASP A 153 23.68 2.21 0.84
N ALA A 154 22.91 1.14 1.08
CA ALA A 154 23.46 -0.10 1.64
C ALA A 154 24.35 -0.83 0.62
N VAL A 155 24.04 -0.73 -0.68
CA VAL A 155 24.89 -1.27 -1.74
C VAL A 155 26.19 -0.47 -1.83
N ASP A 156 26.10 0.86 -1.86
CA ASP A 156 27.27 1.75 -1.87
C ASP A 156 28.17 1.50 -0.65
N ALA A 157 27.56 1.32 0.52
CA ALA A 157 28.32 1.01 1.74
C ALA A 157 29.04 -0.35 1.62
N ALA A 158 28.43 -1.36 1.01
CA ALA A 158 29.05 -2.67 0.81
C ALA A 158 30.22 -2.57 -0.19
N ILE A 159 30.06 -1.89 -1.31
CA ILE A 159 31.10 -1.64 -2.33
C ILE A 159 32.28 -0.90 -1.69
N THR A 160 31.98 0.18 -0.98
CA THR A 160 32.99 1.00 -0.29
C THR A 160 33.75 0.20 0.75
N SER A 161 33.05 -0.60 1.55
CA SER A 161 33.66 -1.45 2.60
C SER A 161 34.55 -2.53 2.00
N ALA A 162 34.20 -3.06 0.83
CA ALA A 162 35.02 -4.04 0.11
C ALA A 162 36.23 -3.41 -0.59
N GLY A 163 36.21 -2.09 -0.81
CA GLY A 163 37.28 -1.38 -1.52
C GLY A 163 37.42 -1.75 -2.99
N VAL A 164 36.29 -2.08 -3.64
CA VAL A 164 36.23 -2.51 -5.05
C VAL A 164 35.43 -1.49 -5.87
N GLY A 165 35.48 -1.59 -7.21
CA GLY A 165 34.65 -0.78 -8.10
C GLY A 165 33.23 -1.32 -8.22
N GLU A 166 32.33 -0.50 -8.79
CA GLU A 166 30.90 -0.83 -8.93
C GLU A 166 30.62 -2.11 -9.72
N ASP A 167 31.47 -2.45 -10.67
CA ASP A 167 31.34 -3.63 -11.53
C ASP A 167 32.15 -4.83 -11.03
N ASP A 168 32.86 -4.71 -9.93
CA ASP A 168 33.69 -5.77 -9.40
C ASP A 168 32.87 -6.76 -8.56
N VAL A 169 33.29 -8.03 -8.59
CA VAL A 169 32.68 -9.06 -7.74
C VAL A 169 33.19 -8.94 -6.31
N ILE A 170 32.29 -8.83 -5.36
CA ILE A 170 32.63 -8.91 -3.94
C ILE A 170 32.50 -10.35 -3.47
N GLU A 171 33.63 -11.07 -3.39
CA GLU A 171 33.63 -12.47 -2.96
C GLU A 171 33.09 -12.62 -1.52
N GLY A 172 32.21 -13.58 -1.32
CA GLY A 172 31.62 -13.87 -0.02
C GLY A 172 30.55 -12.88 0.44
N GLN A 173 30.21 -11.88 -0.38
CA GLN A 173 29.10 -10.97 -0.09
C GLN A 173 27.77 -11.71 -0.23
N ALA A 174 27.01 -11.77 0.85
CA ALA A 174 25.62 -12.20 0.79
C ALA A 174 24.75 -11.11 0.11
N LEU A 175 23.66 -11.54 -0.53
CA LEU A 175 22.60 -10.62 -0.95
C LEU A 175 22.18 -9.75 0.23
N LEU A 176 21.85 -8.47 -0.02
CA LEU A 176 21.43 -7.51 1.02
C LEU A 176 20.15 -7.91 1.77
N GLY A 177 19.65 -9.11 1.51
CA GLY A 177 18.48 -9.70 2.14
C GLY A 177 17.20 -9.54 1.33
N VAL A 178 16.17 -10.24 1.77
CA VAL A 178 14.84 -10.23 1.16
C VAL A 178 14.14 -8.88 1.30
N HIS A 179 14.65 -8.00 2.16
CA HIS A 179 14.11 -6.66 2.41
C HIS A 179 14.68 -5.58 1.46
N TYR A 180 15.53 -5.96 0.51
CA TYR A 180 16.00 -5.06 -0.55
C TYR A 180 15.10 -5.20 -1.77
N LEU A 181 14.73 -4.07 -2.39
CA LEU A 181 13.82 -4.00 -3.55
C LEU A 181 12.43 -4.64 -3.29
N ALA A 182 11.85 -4.37 -2.14
CA ALA A 182 10.47 -4.75 -1.86
C ALA A 182 9.49 -4.02 -2.82
N ALA A 183 8.23 -4.46 -2.87
CA ALA A 183 7.26 -4.07 -3.90
C ALA A 183 7.11 -2.55 -4.08
N ALA A 184 6.98 -1.79 -2.99
CA ALA A 184 6.88 -0.33 -3.06
C ALA A 184 8.17 0.32 -3.57
N SER A 185 9.34 -0.21 -3.17
CA SER A 185 10.64 0.26 -3.67
C SER A 185 10.78 0.07 -5.17
N VAL A 186 10.28 -1.05 -5.70
CA VAL A 186 10.26 -1.32 -7.15
C VAL A 186 9.28 -0.40 -7.85
N GLN A 187 8.08 -0.22 -7.31
CA GLN A 187 7.05 0.66 -7.89
C GLN A 187 7.51 2.12 -7.97
N LEU A 188 8.18 2.62 -6.93
CA LEU A 188 8.67 4.00 -6.89
C LEU A 188 9.93 4.19 -7.74
N GLY A 189 10.61 3.13 -8.16
CA GLY A 189 11.72 3.16 -9.10
C GLY A 189 12.79 4.18 -8.75
N ALA A 190 13.26 4.94 -9.75
CA ALA A 190 14.28 5.97 -9.55
C ALA A 190 13.80 7.14 -8.67
N ASP A 191 12.49 7.44 -8.63
CA ASP A 191 11.94 8.46 -7.74
C ASP A 191 12.10 8.05 -6.28
N GLY A 192 11.94 6.76 -5.97
CA GLY A 192 12.19 6.19 -4.65
C GLY A 192 13.67 6.17 -4.29
N GLY A 193 14.54 5.88 -5.25
CA GLY A 193 15.99 5.79 -5.05
C GLY A 193 16.40 4.62 -4.14
N MET A 194 15.55 3.59 -4.05
CA MET A 194 15.84 2.41 -3.21
C MET A 194 16.72 1.39 -3.93
N GLY A 195 16.52 1.24 -5.25
CA GLY A 195 17.36 0.38 -6.08
C GLY A 195 18.69 1.03 -6.42
N TYR A 196 19.76 0.23 -6.47
CA TYR A 196 21.07 0.70 -6.91
C TYR A 196 21.02 1.22 -8.34
N GLN A 197 21.69 2.34 -8.60
CA GLN A 197 21.73 2.98 -9.90
C GLN A 197 23.19 3.21 -10.30
N TYR A 198 23.60 2.60 -11.42
CA TYR A 198 24.95 2.78 -11.97
C TYR A 198 25.14 4.19 -12.52
N GLU A 199 26.34 4.73 -12.32
CA GLU A 199 26.73 6.05 -12.81
C GLU A 199 26.57 6.14 -14.35
N GLY A 200 26.03 7.26 -14.80
CA GLY A 200 25.82 7.52 -16.24
C GLY A 200 24.68 6.74 -16.89
N LYS A 201 23.89 5.97 -16.13
CA LYS A 201 22.66 5.32 -16.60
C LYS A 201 21.43 6.16 -16.27
N SER A 202 20.38 5.96 -17.05
CA SER A 202 19.07 6.57 -16.80
C SER A 202 18.10 5.51 -16.38
N TYR A 203 17.33 5.79 -15.35
CA TYR A 203 16.36 4.88 -14.75
C TYR A 203 14.97 5.48 -14.79
N VAL A 204 13.96 4.63 -14.95
CA VAL A 204 12.56 5.04 -14.92
C VAL A 204 12.19 5.43 -13.49
N GLY A 205 11.46 6.53 -13.35
CA GLY A 205 10.87 6.97 -12.07
C GLY A 205 9.78 6.03 -11.59
N THR A 206 8.74 6.58 -10.98
CA THR A 206 7.62 5.77 -10.49
C THR A 206 6.94 5.01 -11.62
N PHE A 207 6.79 3.70 -11.43
CA PHE A 207 6.06 2.84 -12.36
C PHE A 207 4.57 2.92 -12.07
N LYS A 208 3.77 3.13 -13.11
CA LYS A 208 2.34 2.88 -13.04
C LYS A 208 2.09 1.40 -13.26
N HIS A 209 1.18 0.84 -12.49
CA HIS A 209 0.68 -0.49 -12.75
C HIS A 209 -0.09 -0.53 -14.07
N ALA A 210 -0.33 -1.74 -14.62
CA ALA A 210 -1.18 -1.88 -15.81
C ALA A 210 -2.61 -1.40 -15.49
N ASP A 211 -3.23 -0.64 -16.42
CA ASP A 211 -4.61 -0.22 -16.26
C ASP A 211 -5.54 -1.45 -16.03
N PRO A 212 -6.53 -1.36 -15.12
CA PRO A 212 -6.94 -0.20 -14.32
C PRO A 212 -6.22 -0.03 -12.99
N VAL A 213 -5.26 -0.89 -12.63
CA VAL A 213 -4.60 -0.92 -11.33
C VAL A 213 -3.60 0.24 -11.21
N ASN A 214 -3.90 1.21 -10.38
CA ASN A 214 -3.04 2.39 -10.16
C ASN A 214 -2.49 2.49 -8.73
N SER A 215 -2.96 1.63 -7.83
CA SER A 215 -2.58 1.64 -6.43
C SER A 215 -2.40 0.22 -5.87
N CYS A 216 -1.92 0.11 -4.66
CA CYS A 216 -1.77 -1.18 -3.97
C CYS A 216 -3.11 -1.79 -3.53
N THR A 217 -4.19 -1.03 -3.58
CA THR A 217 -5.52 -1.41 -3.07
C THR A 217 -6.57 -1.63 -4.17
N GLU A 218 -6.18 -1.62 -5.43
CA GLU A 218 -7.05 -1.87 -6.58
C GLU A 218 -6.94 -3.29 -7.12
#